data_44f6ea04ea2741db8ade499eebc2594f
#
_entry.id   44f6ea04ea2741db8ade499eebc2594f
#
_cell.length_a   1.000
_cell.length_b   1.000
_cell.length_c   1.000
_cell.angle_alpha   90.00
_cell.angle_beta   90.00
_cell.angle_gamma   90.00
#
_symmetry.space_group_name_H-M   'P 1'
#
loop_
_entity.id
_entity.type
_entity.pdbx_description
1 polymer ?
#
loop_
_entity_poly.entity_id
_entity_poly.type
_entity_poly.pdbx_seq_one_letter_code
_entity_poly.pdbx_strand_id
1 'polypeptide(L)'
;MKILITGGAGFIGSHLSQELLALNHSVVVLDDLSTGSFNNISSLNTYSAFEFINGSILDDTLVQSLVERVDGVMHLGAALGVQRILEKPFDSLITNTHGTENVVKAAAKFKKRFFLASTSEIYGKNTLQPLTEDADRVIGSPKMLRWAYSDAKALDESLLQMFFLSHNLEYVIARFFNTVGPRQSGEYGMVLPRLVDSAIKNLPLQIFGNGDQSRSFCHVSDVVQGVLKIFFDDKALGNAFNIGGEEEVTMTQLAERVIAVTNSASTIEYVPYSEAYPPGFEETMRRVPDTTKLRKTTGWKPAYSLEGIIQDIEKYLRASR
;
A
#
# COMPACT_ATOMS: atom_id res chain seq x y z
N MET A 1 7.53 18.46 -12.95
CA MET A 1 6.12 18.56 -12.51
C MET A 1 6.08 18.82 -11.02
N LYS A 2 5.02 19.48 -10.53
CA LYS A 2 4.71 19.59 -9.11
C LYS A 2 3.61 18.58 -8.77
N ILE A 3 3.84 17.69 -7.82
CA ILE A 3 2.96 16.55 -7.52
C ILE A 3 2.49 16.63 -6.07
N LEU A 4 1.18 16.51 -5.86
CA LEU A 4 0.57 16.33 -4.55
C LEU A 4 0.56 14.83 -4.20
N ILE A 5 1.09 14.48 -3.03
CA ILE A 5 0.99 13.12 -2.48
C ILE A 5 0.17 13.19 -1.19
N THR A 6 -1.05 12.65 -1.20
CA THR A 6 -1.80 12.46 0.04
C THR A 6 -1.35 11.16 0.71
N GLY A 7 -1.23 11.16 2.04
CA GLY A 7 -0.62 10.03 2.75
C GLY A 7 0.90 9.94 2.52
N GLY A 8 1.54 11.09 2.22
CA GLY A 8 2.96 11.13 1.85
C GLY A 8 3.92 10.93 3.03
N ALA A 9 3.48 11.05 4.28
CA ALA A 9 4.26 10.70 5.48
C ALA A 9 4.13 9.22 5.86
N GLY A 10 3.28 8.47 5.16
CA GLY A 10 3.13 7.03 5.31
C GLY A 10 4.32 6.25 4.69
N PHE A 11 4.24 4.92 4.79
CA PHE A 11 5.27 4.00 4.30
C PHE A 11 5.58 4.21 2.81
N ILE A 12 4.65 3.90 1.90
CA ILE A 12 4.88 4.00 0.45
C ILE A 12 5.02 5.46 0.02
N GLY A 13 4.20 6.36 0.57
CA GLY A 13 4.19 7.78 0.22
C GLY A 13 5.51 8.49 0.47
N SER A 14 6.22 8.14 1.56
CA SER A 14 7.53 8.72 1.88
C SER A 14 8.63 8.29 0.90
N HIS A 15 8.58 7.05 0.40
CA HIS A 15 9.49 6.58 -0.64
C HIS A 15 9.18 7.21 -2.00
N LEU A 16 7.90 7.35 -2.36
CA LEU A 16 7.49 8.08 -3.58
C LEU A 16 7.94 9.54 -3.54
N SER A 17 7.77 10.21 -2.39
CA SER A 17 8.21 11.59 -2.21
C SER A 17 9.70 11.75 -2.42
N GLN A 18 10.49 10.85 -1.84
CA GLN A 18 11.95 10.84 -1.98
C GLN A 18 12.37 10.61 -3.44
N GLU A 19 11.79 9.63 -4.13
CA GLU A 19 12.16 9.29 -5.50
C GLU A 19 11.76 10.40 -6.48
N LEU A 20 10.58 11.01 -6.33
CA LEU A 20 10.15 12.14 -7.16
C LEU A 20 11.09 13.34 -7.02
N LEU A 21 11.56 13.64 -5.81
CA LEU A 21 12.54 14.70 -5.58
C LEU A 21 13.89 14.37 -6.25
N ALA A 22 14.33 13.10 -6.17
CA ALA A 22 15.55 12.64 -6.85
C ALA A 22 15.45 12.77 -8.38
N LEU A 23 14.23 12.63 -8.93
CA LEU A 23 13.91 12.86 -10.34
C LEU A 23 13.66 14.33 -10.69
N ASN A 24 14.00 15.27 -9.80
CA ASN A 24 13.81 16.71 -9.99
C ASN A 24 12.35 17.17 -10.16
N HIS A 25 11.40 16.46 -9.57
CA HIS A 25 10.03 16.93 -9.42
C HIS A 25 9.87 17.73 -8.13
N SER A 26 8.87 18.61 -8.07
CA SER A 26 8.46 19.24 -6.82
C SER A 26 7.37 18.40 -6.16
N VAL A 27 7.43 18.24 -4.86
CA VAL A 27 6.51 17.40 -4.08
C VAL A 27 5.82 18.21 -3.00
N VAL A 28 4.50 18.13 -2.95
CA VAL A 28 3.67 18.58 -1.84
C VAL A 28 3.09 17.36 -1.16
N VAL A 29 3.34 17.21 0.13
CA VAL A 29 2.76 16.12 0.95
C VAL A 29 1.61 16.68 1.77
N LEU A 30 0.43 16.06 1.68
CA LEU A 30 -0.70 16.24 2.59
C LEU A 30 -0.86 14.99 3.44
N ASP A 31 -0.71 15.12 4.77
CA ASP A 31 -0.84 14.00 5.71
C ASP A 31 -1.26 14.52 7.09
N ASP A 32 -2.20 13.87 7.75
CA ASP A 32 -2.65 14.23 9.10
C ASP A 32 -1.87 13.51 10.21
N LEU A 33 -0.87 12.71 9.81
CA LEU A 33 -0.02 11.92 10.69
C LEU A 33 -0.78 10.89 11.56
N SER A 34 -2.00 10.55 11.16
CA SER A 34 -2.84 9.59 11.91
C SER A 34 -2.31 8.15 11.86
N THR A 35 -1.59 7.80 10.79
CA THR A 35 -0.85 6.53 10.61
C THR A 35 0.55 6.74 10.05
N GLY A 36 0.78 7.86 9.38
CA GLY A 36 2.07 8.31 8.93
C GLY A 36 2.95 8.84 10.06
N SER A 37 4.24 9.03 9.78
CA SER A 37 5.20 9.62 10.71
C SER A 37 5.99 10.72 10.03
N PHE A 38 6.08 11.87 10.67
CA PHE A 38 6.93 12.98 10.18
C PHE A 38 8.40 12.55 10.02
N ASN A 39 8.86 11.59 10.82
CA ASN A 39 10.23 11.06 10.72
C ASN A 39 10.52 10.44 9.35
N ASN A 40 9.51 9.88 8.66
CA ASN A 40 9.66 9.28 7.34
C ASN A 40 10.02 10.32 6.26
N ILE A 41 9.66 11.58 6.48
CA ILE A 41 9.83 12.67 5.50
C ILE A 41 10.70 13.83 6.02
N SER A 42 11.16 13.79 7.28
CA SER A 42 11.90 14.88 7.91
C SER A 42 13.16 15.27 7.15
N SER A 43 13.89 14.30 6.59
CA SER A 43 15.08 14.53 5.77
C SER A 43 14.78 15.23 4.44
N LEU A 44 13.53 15.16 3.95
CA LEU A 44 13.13 15.79 2.69
C LEU A 44 12.99 17.30 2.80
N ASN A 45 12.88 17.86 4.02
CA ASN A 45 12.84 19.31 4.25
C ASN A 45 14.11 20.06 3.80
N THR A 46 15.19 19.34 3.51
CA THR A 46 16.42 19.92 2.93
C THR A 46 16.26 20.31 1.46
N TYR A 47 15.24 19.77 0.78
CA TYR A 47 14.95 20.06 -0.62
C TYR A 47 14.03 21.28 -0.72
N SER A 48 14.44 22.34 -1.43
CA SER A 48 13.58 23.52 -1.69
C SER A 48 12.33 23.18 -2.52
N ALA A 49 12.33 22.05 -3.20
CA ALA A 49 11.20 21.53 -3.99
C ALA A 49 10.21 20.68 -3.17
N PHE A 50 10.41 20.57 -1.86
CA PHE A 50 9.56 19.80 -0.95
C PHE A 50 8.72 20.71 -0.06
N GLU A 51 7.45 20.36 0.12
CA GLU A 51 6.52 21.05 1.02
C GLU A 51 5.68 20.02 1.77
N PHE A 52 5.59 20.15 3.10
CA PHE A 52 4.73 19.34 3.95
C PHE A 52 3.59 20.16 4.52
N ILE A 53 2.37 19.65 4.36
CA ILE A 53 1.13 20.23 4.91
C ILE A 53 0.53 19.20 5.88
N ASN A 54 0.46 19.56 7.16
CA ASN A 54 -0.27 18.77 8.14
C ASN A 54 -1.77 19.07 8.01
N GLY A 55 -2.54 18.13 7.50
CA GLY A 55 -3.97 18.30 7.25
C GLY A 55 -4.63 17.03 6.75
N SER A 56 -5.96 17.04 6.78
CA SER A 56 -6.78 15.89 6.43
C SER A 56 -7.34 15.98 5.01
N ILE A 57 -7.45 14.85 4.32
CA ILE A 57 -8.16 14.73 3.04
C ILE A 57 -9.69 14.95 3.18
N LEU A 58 -10.20 14.97 4.41
CA LEU A 58 -11.59 15.32 4.71
C LEU A 58 -11.84 16.83 4.67
N ASP A 59 -10.82 17.68 4.72
CA ASP A 59 -10.93 19.12 4.52
C ASP A 59 -10.97 19.45 3.02
N ASP A 60 -12.19 19.52 2.47
CA ASP A 60 -12.43 19.79 1.04
C ASP A 60 -11.80 21.12 0.59
N THR A 61 -11.85 22.16 1.42
CA THR A 61 -11.28 23.47 1.09
C THR A 61 -9.75 23.39 0.95
N LEU A 62 -9.09 22.72 1.90
CA LEU A 62 -7.65 22.49 1.85
C LEU A 62 -7.28 21.66 0.63
N VAL A 63 -7.98 20.53 0.40
CA VAL A 63 -7.74 19.65 -0.75
C VAL A 63 -7.84 20.41 -2.06
N GLN A 64 -8.92 21.19 -2.28
CA GLN A 64 -9.08 21.96 -3.50
C GLN A 64 -7.93 22.96 -3.70
N SER A 65 -7.53 23.68 -2.65
CA SER A 65 -6.44 24.66 -2.71
C SER A 65 -5.09 24.02 -3.09
N LEU A 66 -4.85 22.79 -2.61
CA LEU A 66 -3.62 22.05 -2.90
C LEU A 66 -3.62 21.47 -4.32
N VAL A 67 -4.75 20.87 -4.73
CA VAL A 67 -4.88 20.26 -6.06
C VAL A 67 -4.79 21.31 -7.16
N GLU A 68 -5.35 22.51 -6.97
CA GLU A 68 -5.30 23.58 -7.96
C GLU A 68 -3.86 23.93 -8.37
N ARG A 69 -2.92 23.96 -7.42
CA ARG A 69 -1.52 24.44 -7.61
C ARG A 69 -0.51 23.36 -8.00
N VAL A 70 -0.95 22.14 -8.31
CA VAL A 70 -0.09 21.03 -8.72
C VAL A 70 -0.41 20.55 -10.14
N ASP A 71 0.47 19.75 -10.73
CA ASP A 71 0.30 19.17 -12.07
C ASP A 71 -0.36 17.78 -12.04
N GLY A 72 -0.21 17.06 -10.92
CA GLY A 72 -0.77 15.73 -10.74
C GLY A 72 -0.95 15.38 -9.27
N VAL A 73 -1.76 14.36 -9.00
CA VAL A 73 -2.11 13.88 -7.66
C VAL A 73 -1.80 12.41 -7.54
N MET A 74 -1.04 12.02 -6.53
CA MET A 74 -0.87 10.64 -6.10
C MET A 74 -1.60 10.44 -4.77
N HIS A 75 -2.73 9.74 -4.84
CA HIS A 75 -3.60 9.54 -3.68
C HIS A 75 -3.29 8.22 -2.98
N LEU A 76 -2.55 8.32 -1.85
CA LEU A 76 -2.22 7.21 -0.97
C LEU A 76 -2.83 7.39 0.44
N GLY A 77 -3.43 8.54 0.72
CA GLY A 77 -4.10 8.82 1.99
C GLY A 77 -5.29 7.89 2.19
N ALA A 78 -5.19 7.01 3.19
CA ALA A 78 -6.22 6.06 3.56
C ALA A 78 -6.05 5.62 5.01
N ALA A 79 -7.15 5.29 5.67
CA ALA A 79 -7.11 4.61 6.97
C ALA A 79 -6.86 3.10 6.72
N LEU A 80 -5.65 2.64 7.06
CA LEU A 80 -5.15 1.30 6.81
C LEU A 80 -4.94 0.51 8.10
N GLY A 81 -4.94 -0.82 7.96
CA GLY A 81 -4.62 -1.78 8.99
C GLY A 81 -5.84 -2.43 9.61
N VAL A 82 -5.82 -3.77 9.68
CA VAL A 82 -6.94 -4.57 10.22
C VAL A 82 -7.31 -4.12 11.63
N GLN A 83 -6.32 -3.89 12.47
CA GLN A 83 -6.56 -3.47 13.85
C GLN A 83 -7.27 -2.11 13.91
N ARG A 84 -6.81 -1.10 13.15
CA ARG A 84 -7.43 0.24 13.13
C ARG A 84 -8.86 0.19 12.58
N ILE A 85 -9.10 -0.61 11.53
CA ILE A 85 -10.44 -0.80 10.97
C ILE A 85 -11.38 -1.42 11.99
N LEU A 86 -10.90 -2.34 12.82
CA LEU A 86 -11.70 -2.96 13.89
C LEU A 86 -11.94 -2.01 15.07
N GLU A 87 -10.96 -1.17 15.43
CA GLU A 87 -11.06 -0.21 16.54
C GLU A 87 -11.89 1.04 16.19
N LYS A 88 -11.77 1.54 14.95
CA LYS A 88 -12.44 2.76 14.46
C LYS A 88 -13.06 2.53 13.08
N PRO A 89 -14.03 1.61 12.95
CA PRO A 89 -14.55 1.20 11.64
C PRO A 89 -15.24 2.34 10.89
N PHE A 90 -16.01 3.17 11.58
CA PHE A 90 -16.74 4.29 10.98
C PHE A 90 -15.78 5.36 10.46
N ASP A 91 -14.83 5.82 11.29
CA ASP A 91 -13.86 6.85 10.89
C ASP A 91 -12.99 6.37 9.71
N SER A 92 -12.62 5.08 9.72
CA SER A 92 -11.85 4.46 8.65
C SER A 92 -12.64 4.43 7.34
N LEU A 93 -13.92 4.09 7.38
CA LEU A 93 -14.78 4.06 6.20
C LEU A 93 -14.97 5.48 5.63
N ILE A 94 -15.26 6.48 6.48
CA ILE A 94 -15.44 7.87 6.05
C ILE A 94 -14.16 8.42 5.44
N THR A 95 -13.01 8.20 6.07
CA THR A 95 -11.72 8.65 5.52
C THR A 95 -11.47 8.04 4.15
N ASN A 96 -11.71 6.74 3.99
CA ASN A 96 -11.44 6.03 2.75
C ASN A 96 -12.42 6.38 1.62
N THR A 97 -13.67 6.72 1.92
CA THR A 97 -14.68 7.05 0.91
C THR A 97 -14.79 8.56 0.66
N HIS A 98 -15.15 9.35 1.66
CA HIS A 98 -15.33 10.80 1.50
C HIS A 98 -13.99 11.52 1.27
N GLY A 99 -12.92 11.07 1.93
CA GLY A 99 -11.58 11.62 1.68
C GLY A 99 -11.14 11.41 0.23
N THR A 100 -11.30 10.20 -0.31
CA THR A 100 -11.02 9.91 -1.73
C THR A 100 -11.92 10.73 -2.65
N GLU A 101 -13.21 10.82 -2.36
CA GLU A 101 -14.16 11.60 -3.15
C GLU A 101 -13.75 13.07 -3.26
N ASN A 102 -13.34 13.72 -2.16
CA ASN A 102 -12.85 15.11 -2.16
C ASN A 102 -11.65 15.28 -3.10
N VAL A 103 -10.67 14.37 -3.01
CA VAL A 103 -9.45 14.47 -3.83
C VAL A 103 -9.75 14.21 -5.30
N VAL A 104 -10.59 13.23 -5.63
CA VAL A 104 -11.01 12.91 -7.02
C VAL A 104 -11.81 14.07 -7.63
N LYS A 105 -12.77 14.63 -6.90
CA LYS A 105 -13.54 15.80 -7.36
C LYS A 105 -12.64 16.99 -7.67
N ALA A 106 -11.70 17.29 -6.79
CA ALA A 106 -10.73 18.37 -7.02
C ALA A 106 -9.85 18.08 -8.23
N ALA A 107 -9.33 16.85 -8.38
CA ALA A 107 -8.51 16.47 -9.53
C ALA A 107 -9.29 16.61 -10.84
N ALA A 108 -10.55 16.20 -10.89
CA ALA A 108 -11.42 16.34 -12.05
C ALA A 108 -11.71 17.82 -12.37
N LYS A 109 -12.06 18.64 -11.34
CA LYS A 109 -12.32 20.07 -11.48
C LYS A 109 -11.14 20.82 -12.10
N PHE A 110 -9.93 20.52 -11.64
CA PHE A 110 -8.70 21.19 -12.08
C PHE A 110 -7.93 20.43 -13.17
N LYS A 111 -8.53 19.36 -13.73
CA LYS A 111 -7.97 18.52 -14.82
C LYS A 111 -6.55 18.03 -14.50
N LYS A 112 -6.37 17.42 -13.33
CA LYS A 112 -5.07 16.90 -12.88
C LYS A 112 -5.00 15.40 -13.12
N ARG A 113 -3.84 14.90 -13.61
CA ARG A 113 -3.56 13.47 -13.66
C ARG A 113 -3.64 12.86 -12.27
N PHE A 114 -4.30 11.72 -12.15
CA PHE A 114 -4.62 11.10 -10.87
C PHE A 114 -4.08 9.68 -10.77
N PHE A 115 -3.41 9.38 -9.68
CA PHE A 115 -3.02 8.04 -9.30
C PHE A 115 -3.76 7.62 -8.03
N LEU A 116 -4.34 6.42 -8.04
CA LEU A 116 -4.97 5.80 -6.87
C LEU A 116 -4.14 4.62 -6.37
N ALA A 117 -3.75 4.66 -5.11
CA ALA A 117 -3.29 3.49 -4.37
C ALA A 117 -4.49 2.62 -3.97
N SER A 118 -4.69 1.53 -4.70
CA SER A 118 -5.65 0.49 -4.41
C SER A 118 -4.96 -0.73 -3.79
N THR A 119 -5.66 -1.84 -3.66
CA THR A 119 -5.22 -3.00 -2.88
C THR A 119 -5.63 -4.32 -3.53
N SER A 120 -4.84 -5.36 -3.33
CA SER A 120 -5.21 -6.74 -3.65
C SER A 120 -6.37 -7.28 -2.80
N GLU A 121 -6.74 -6.60 -1.70
CA GLU A 121 -7.90 -6.97 -0.89
C GLU A 121 -9.23 -6.88 -1.67
N ILE A 122 -9.29 -6.10 -2.76
CA ILE A 122 -10.51 -5.99 -3.57
C ILE A 122 -10.92 -7.32 -4.21
N TYR A 123 -10.00 -8.23 -4.45
CA TYR A 123 -10.30 -9.56 -5.00
C TYR A 123 -10.99 -10.48 -3.99
N GLY A 124 -10.87 -10.17 -2.69
CA GLY A 124 -11.51 -10.90 -1.61
C GLY A 124 -11.05 -12.35 -1.52
N LYS A 125 -12.00 -13.29 -1.58
CA LYS A 125 -11.79 -14.73 -1.50
C LYS A 125 -11.69 -15.40 -2.88
N ASN A 126 -11.34 -14.68 -3.93
CA ASN A 126 -11.18 -15.27 -5.26
C ASN A 126 -10.09 -16.34 -5.24
N THR A 127 -10.43 -17.54 -5.71
CA THR A 127 -9.54 -18.70 -5.73
C THR A 127 -8.81 -18.92 -7.06
N LEU A 128 -9.16 -18.14 -8.09
CA LEU A 128 -8.50 -18.21 -9.40
C LEU A 128 -7.19 -17.44 -9.33
N GLN A 129 -6.08 -18.14 -9.21
CA GLN A 129 -4.74 -17.58 -9.00
C GLN A 129 -3.79 -17.97 -10.16
N PRO A 130 -2.85 -17.12 -10.56
CA PRO A 130 -2.63 -15.76 -10.05
C PRO A 130 -3.76 -14.79 -10.42
N LEU A 131 -3.98 -13.76 -9.58
CA LEU A 131 -5.04 -12.77 -9.74
C LEU A 131 -4.69 -11.79 -10.87
N THR A 132 -5.53 -11.75 -11.91
CA THR A 132 -5.45 -10.74 -12.98
C THR A 132 -6.28 -9.51 -12.64
N GLU A 133 -6.03 -8.38 -13.32
CA GLU A 133 -6.78 -7.14 -13.07
C GLU A 133 -8.27 -7.25 -13.42
N ASP A 134 -8.64 -8.14 -14.32
CA ASP A 134 -10.02 -8.40 -14.76
C ASP A 134 -10.71 -9.51 -13.94
N ALA A 135 -10.04 -10.06 -12.90
CA ALA A 135 -10.61 -11.10 -12.07
C ALA A 135 -11.80 -10.59 -11.24
N ASP A 136 -12.82 -11.41 -11.13
CA ASP A 136 -14.01 -11.11 -10.32
C ASP A 136 -13.67 -10.88 -8.84
N ARG A 137 -14.46 -10.04 -8.19
CA ARG A 137 -14.43 -9.85 -6.75
C ARG A 137 -15.32 -10.90 -6.08
N VAL A 138 -14.76 -11.66 -5.12
CA VAL A 138 -15.50 -12.64 -4.32
C VAL A 138 -15.46 -12.20 -2.86
N ILE A 139 -16.42 -11.39 -2.46
CA ILE A 139 -16.44 -10.73 -1.14
C ILE A 139 -17.32 -11.52 -0.18
N GLY A 140 -16.94 -11.53 1.10
CA GLY A 140 -17.71 -12.13 2.17
C GLY A 140 -18.94 -11.32 2.60
N SER A 141 -19.62 -11.77 3.66
CA SER A 141 -20.76 -11.07 4.22
C SER A 141 -20.36 -9.65 4.68
N PRO A 142 -21.22 -8.62 4.43
CA PRO A 142 -20.98 -7.26 4.93
C PRO A 142 -20.97 -7.15 6.46
N LYS A 143 -21.40 -8.20 7.19
CA LYS A 143 -21.23 -8.29 8.65
C LYS A 143 -19.78 -8.52 9.08
N MET A 144 -18.91 -8.96 8.16
CA MET A 144 -17.49 -9.13 8.41
C MET A 144 -16.75 -7.82 8.12
N LEU A 145 -16.38 -7.09 9.16
CA LEU A 145 -15.75 -5.77 9.08
C LEU A 145 -14.47 -5.75 8.24
N ARG A 146 -13.78 -6.89 8.12
CA ARG A 146 -12.62 -7.03 7.24
C ARG A 146 -12.88 -6.54 5.83
N TRP A 147 -14.08 -6.80 5.29
CA TRP A 147 -14.38 -6.48 3.89
C TRP A 147 -14.69 -5.00 3.64
N ALA A 148 -14.99 -4.22 4.70
CA ALA A 148 -15.29 -2.79 4.57
C ALA A 148 -14.18 -2.00 3.86
N TYR A 149 -12.91 -2.33 4.13
CA TYR A 149 -11.78 -1.70 3.43
C TYR A 149 -11.73 -2.09 1.94
N SER A 150 -11.94 -3.36 1.64
CA SER A 150 -12.02 -3.87 0.27
C SER A 150 -13.15 -3.19 -0.52
N ASP A 151 -14.32 -3.03 0.11
CA ASP A 151 -15.48 -2.40 -0.51
C ASP A 151 -15.26 -0.90 -0.73
N ALA A 152 -14.67 -0.19 0.24
CA ALA A 152 -14.30 1.21 0.08
C ALA A 152 -13.34 1.40 -1.10
N LYS A 153 -12.27 0.59 -1.20
CA LYS A 153 -11.30 0.69 -2.30
C LYS A 153 -11.90 0.33 -3.66
N ALA A 154 -12.81 -0.62 -3.73
CA ALA A 154 -13.52 -0.92 -4.97
C ALA A 154 -14.48 0.20 -5.38
N LEU A 155 -15.12 0.85 -4.41
CA LEU A 155 -15.91 2.05 -4.66
C LEU A 155 -15.03 3.19 -5.21
N ASP A 156 -13.82 3.40 -4.64
CA ASP A 156 -12.85 4.38 -5.12
C ASP A 156 -12.47 4.12 -6.59
N GLU A 157 -12.19 2.86 -6.96
CA GLU A 157 -11.89 2.49 -8.36
C GLU A 157 -13.09 2.76 -9.28
N SER A 158 -14.30 2.44 -8.85
CA SER A 158 -15.54 2.70 -9.61
C SER A 158 -15.77 4.21 -9.77
N LEU A 159 -15.51 4.99 -8.73
CA LEU A 159 -15.62 6.45 -8.76
C LEU A 159 -14.69 7.05 -9.83
N LEU A 160 -13.42 6.61 -9.88
CA LEU A 160 -12.48 7.04 -10.91
C LEU A 160 -12.95 6.71 -12.33
N GLN A 161 -13.49 5.51 -12.55
CA GLN A 161 -14.06 5.12 -13.83
C GLN A 161 -15.22 6.02 -14.25
N MET A 162 -16.11 6.38 -13.31
CA MET A 162 -17.22 7.30 -13.58
C MET A 162 -16.73 8.72 -13.91
N PHE A 163 -15.71 9.22 -13.20
CA PHE A 163 -15.11 10.53 -13.49
C PHE A 163 -14.34 10.55 -14.81
N PHE A 164 -13.71 9.45 -15.18
CA PHE A 164 -13.10 9.30 -16.52
C PHE A 164 -14.16 9.44 -17.62
N LEU A 165 -15.28 8.71 -17.52
CA LEU A 165 -16.34 8.72 -18.53
C LEU A 165 -17.07 10.06 -18.60
N SER A 166 -17.29 10.74 -17.48
CA SER A 166 -18.11 11.97 -17.40
C SER A 166 -17.31 13.27 -17.48
N HIS A 167 -16.04 13.27 -17.03
CA HIS A 167 -15.21 14.47 -16.89
C HIS A 167 -13.85 14.36 -17.59
N ASN A 168 -13.57 13.24 -18.28
CA ASN A 168 -12.27 12.94 -18.89
C ASN A 168 -11.10 13.03 -17.89
N LEU A 169 -11.30 12.57 -16.65
CA LEU A 169 -10.25 12.54 -15.65
C LEU A 169 -9.19 11.50 -16.05
N GLU A 170 -7.97 11.96 -16.35
CA GLU A 170 -6.83 11.06 -16.56
C GLU A 170 -6.45 10.37 -15.26
N TYR A 171 -6.65 9.05 -15.16
CA TYR A 171 -6.29 8.30 -13.97
C TYR A 171 -5.54 7.02 -14.27
N VAL A 172 -4.84 6.52 -13.26
CA VAL A 172 -4.24 5.19 -13.22
C VAL A 172 -4.36 4.62 -11.81
N ILE A 173 -4.54 3.31 -11.70
CA ILE A 173 -4.73 2.61 -10.44
C ILE A 173 -3.61 1.58 -10.26
N ALA A 174 -3.03 1.51 -9.05
CA ALA A 174 -2.19 0.40 -8.64
C ALA A 174 -2.86 -0.41 -7.54
N ARG A 175 -3.06 -1.70 -7.77
CA ARG A 175 -3.49 -2.67 -6.76
C ARG A 175 -2.27 -3.30 -6.12
N PHE A 176 -1.93 -2.85 -4.93
CA PHE A 176 -0.73 -3.32 -4.23
C PHE A 176 -0.93 -4.70 -3.61
N PHE A 177 0.07 -5.57 -3.82
CA PHE A 177 0.22 -6.86 -3.14
C PHE A 177 1.37 -6.76 -2.16
N ASN A 178 1.17 -7.15 -0.92
CA ASN A 178 2.11 -7.17 0.22
C ASN A 178 3.42 -6.40 -0.01
N THR A 179 3.31 -5.09 -0.09
CA THR A 179 4.46 -4.20 -0.16
C THR A 179 5.18 -4.19 1.18
N VAL A 180 6.50 -4.36 1.16
CA VAL A 180 7.34 -4.46 2.37
C VAL A 180 8.65 -3.70 2.19
N GLY A 181 9.28 -3.31 3.29
CA GLY A 181 10.56 -2.61 3.26
C GLY A 181 10.79 -1.64 4.42
N PRO A 182 11.87 -0.84 4.37
CA PRO A 182 12.16 0.21 5.35
C PRO A 182 11.01 1.20 5.54
N ARG A 183 10.88 1.78 6.74
CA ARG A 183 9.79 2.70 7.16
C ARG A 183 8.41 2.06 7.30
N GLN A 184 8.27 0.75 7.10
CA GLN A 184 7.01 0.05 7.36
C GLN A 184 6.88 -0.21 8.87
N SER A 185 5.76 0.23 9.47
CA SER A 185 5.45 -0.11 10.85
C SER A 185 5.04 -1.58 10.97
N GLY A 186 5.54 -2.28 11.98
CA GLY A 186 5.09 -3.64 12.33
C GLY A 186 3.76 -3.67 13.09
N GLU A 187 3.22 -2.52 13.50
CA GLU A 187 2.08 -2.42 14.43
C GLU A 187 0.74 -2.85 13.82
N TYR A 188 0.49 -2.60 12.56
CA TYR A 188 -0.85 -2.78 11.95
C TYR A 188 -1.07 -4.16 11.32
N GLY A 189 -0.44 -5.23 11.85
CA GLY A 189 -0.62 -6.59 11.36
C GLY A 189 0.27 -6.95 10.16
N MET A 190 1.33 -6.18 9.91
CA MET A 190 2.29 -6.42 8.84
C MET A 190 3.23 -7.57 9.20
N VAL A 191 3.06 -8.72 8.55
CA VAL A 191 3.70 -9.97 8.94
C VAL A 191 5.23 -9.92 8.86
N LEU A 192 5.81 -9.48 7.74
CA LEU A 192 7.26 -9.58 7.52
C LEU A 192 8.07 -8.66 8.46
N PRO A 193 7.77 -7.36 8.63
CA PRO A 193 8.48 -6.53 9.60
C PRO A 193 8.42 -7.08 11.03
N ARG A 194 7.27 -7.65 11.43
CA ARG A 194 7.09 -8.26 12.75
C ARG A 194 7.98 -9.50 12.93
N LEU A 195 8.03 -10.38 11.93
CA LEU A 195 8.88 -11.58 11.99
C LEU A 195 10.36 -11.19 12.03
N VAL A 196 10.80 -10.23 11.23
CA VAL A 196 12.20 -9.75 11.23
C VAL A 196 12.56 -9.10 12.58
N ASP A 197 11.67 -8.27 13.13
CA ASP A 197 11.90 -7.64 14.46
C ASP A 197 12.02 -8.68 15.58
N SER A 198 11.16 -9.71 15.56
CA SER A 198 11.23 -10.83 16.51
C SER A 198 12.53 -11.62 16.33
N ALA A 199 12.92 -11.91 15.10
CA ALA A 199 14.16 -12.64 14.80
C ALA A 199 15.41 -11.90 15.28
N ILE A 200 15.50 -10.59 15.07
CA ILE A 200 16.60 -9.75 15.56
C ILE A 200 16.72 -9.83 17.11
N LYS A 201 15.59 -10.01 17.80
CA LYS A 201 15.53 -10.13 19.26
C LYS A 201 15.70 -11.56 19.76
N ASN A 202 15.83 -12.54 18.87
CA ASN A 202 15.80 -13.98 19.18
C ASN A 202 14.53 -14.40 19.95
N LEU A 203 13.41 -13.74 19.69
CA LEU A 203 12.09 -14.09 20.21
C LEU A 203 11.41 -15.09 19.28
N PRO A 204 10.46 -15.91 19.74
CA PRO A 204 9.69 -16.79 18.87
C PRO A 204 9.00 -16.04 17.73
N LEU A 205 9.04 -16.62 16.53
CA LEU A 205 8.34 -16.09 15.36
C LEU A 205 6.92 -16.64 15.34
N GLN A 206 5.95 -15.79 15.69
CA GLN A 206 4.55 -16.20 15.74
C GLN A 206 3.94 -16.22 14.34
N ILE A 207 3.42 -17.37 13.93
CA ILE A 207 2.64 -17.59 12.71
C ILE A 207 1.19 -17.83 13.12
N PHE A 208 0.28 -17.05 12.57
CA PHE A 208 -1.15 -17.18 12.84
C PHE A 208 -1.76 -18.26 11.95
N GLY A 209 -2.51 -19.19 12.54
CA GLY A 209 -3.03 -20.39 11.89
C GLY A 209 -1.98 -21.50 11.78
N ASN A 210 -2.10 -22.33 10.75
CA ASN A 210 -1.20 -23.46 10.49
C ASN A 210 0.03 -23.11 9.62
N GLY A 211 0.12 -21.89 9.11
CA GLY A 211 1.23 -21.44 8.29
C GLY A 211 1.19 -21.81 6.82
N ASP A 212 0.15 -22.50 6.34
CA ASP A 212 0.00 -22.94 4.94
C ASP A 212 -0.45 -21.79 4.01
N GLN A 213 -1.02 -20.72 4.57
CA GLN A 213 -1.43 -19.56 3.75
C GLN A 213 -0.22 -18.96 3.04
N SER A 214 -0.37 -18.71 1.74
CA SER A 214 0.72 -18.22 0.91
C SER A 214 0.54 -16.78 0.41
N ARG A 215 1.65 -16.10 0.25
CA ARG A 215 1.76 -14.71 -0.23
C ARG A 215 2.98 -14.54 -1.11
N SER A 216 2.96 -13.47 -1.88
CA SER A 216 4.18 -12.90 -2.49
C SER A 216 4.49 -11.56 -1.86
N PHE A 217 5.76 -11.18 -1.80
CA PHE A 217 6.22 -9.93 -1.20
C PHE A 217 6.97 -9.10 -2.22
N CYS A 218 6.74 -7.80 -2.24
CA CYS A 218 7.40 -6.88 -3.15
C CYS A 218 8.09 -5.77 -2.35
N HIS A 219 9.36 -5.50 -2.68
CA HIS A 219 10.09 -4.42 -2.05
C HIS A 219 9.47 -3.07 -2.38
N VAL A 220 9.42 -2.17 -1.41
CA VAL A 220 8.84 -0.82 -1.60
C VAL A 220 9.51 -0.05 -2.73
N SER A 221 10.82 -0.20 -2.94
CA SER A 221 11.51 0.45 -4.07
C SER A 221 11.02 -0.07 -5.42
N ASP A 222 10.77 -1.38 -5.56
CA ASP A 222 10.20 -1.95 -6.78
C ASP A 222 8.76 -1.44 -7.01
N VAL A 223 7.98 -1.34 -5.94
CA VAL A 223 6.61 -0.78 -5.99
C VAL A 223 6.64 0.67 -6.44
N VAL A 224 7.52 1.50 -5.87
CA VAL A 224 7.70 2.91 -6.24
C VAL A 224 8.06 3.04 -7.73
N GLN A 225 9.01 2.24 -8.22
CA GLN A 225 9.37 2.23 -9.64
C GLN A 225 8.17 1.83 -10.53
N GLY A 226 7.37 0.85 -10.11
CA GLY A 226 6.15 0.46 -10.82
C GLY A 226 5.13 1.60 -10.89
N VAL A 227 4.89 2.27 -9.75
CA VAL A 227 3.99 3.42 -9.66
C VAL A 227 4.43 4.55 -10.57
N LEU A 228 5.71 4.93 -10.53
CA LEU A 228 6.23 6.01 -11.36
C LEU A 228 6.11 5.69 -12.85
N LYS A 229 6.42 4.45 -13.27
CA LYS A 229 6.27 4.01 -14.65
C LYS A 229 4.84 4.14 -15.16
N ILE A 230 3.83 3.70 -14.40
CA ILE A 230 2.43 3.81 -14.83
C ILE A 230 1.89 5.24 -14.72
N PHE A 231 2.37 6.03 -13.75
CA PHE A 231 1.90 7.41 -13.58
C PHE A 231 2.36 8.32 -14.71
N PHE A 232 3.57 8.13 -15.24
CA PHE A 232 4.12 8.95 -16.30
C PHE A 232 3.92 8.38 -17.72
N ASP A 233 3.31 7.21 -17.87
CA ASP A 233 3.01 6.59 -19.17
C ASP A 233 1.55 6.84 -19.59
N ASP A 234 1.34 7.54 -20.70
CA ASP A 234 0.00 7.81 -21.21
C ASP A 234 -0.74 6.54 -21.64
N LYS A 235 -0.01 5.46 -21.97
CA LYS A 235 -0.61 4.15 -22.30
C LYS A 235 -1.23 3.46 -21.08
N ALA A 236 -0.87 3.88 -19.88
CA ALA A 236 -1.42 3.34 -18.64
C ALA A 236 -2.75 3.99 -18.25
N LEU A 237 -3.10 5.15 -18.82
CA LEU A 237 -4.30 5.89 -18.44
C LEU A 237 -5.58 5.08 -18.60
N GLY A 238 -6.51 5.26 -17.67
CA GLY A 238 -7.80 4.56 -17.64
C GLY A 238 -7.70 3.09 -17.19
N ASN A 239 -6.54 2.66 -16.65
CA ASN A 239 -6.31 1.26 -16.31
C ASN A 239 -5.93 1.06 -14.85
N ALA A 240 -6.21 -0.16 -14.35
CA ALA A 240 -5.65 -0.70 -13.12
C ALA A 240 -4.49 -1.66 -13.45
N PHE A 241 -3.51 -1.71 -12.53
CA PHE A 241 -2.34 -2.59 -12.61
C PHE A 241 -2.07 -3.25 -11.27
N ASN A 242 -1.84 -4.56 -11.28
CA ASN A 242 -1.31 -5.27 -10.12
C ASN A 242 0.18 -4.99 -9.98
N ILE A 243 0.60 -4.60 -8.76
CA ILE A 243 2.02 -4.43 -8.41
C ILE A 243 2.33 -5.33 -7.22
N GLY A 244 3.24 -6.29 -7.42
CA GLY A 244 3.60 -7.27 -6.40
C GLY A 244 4.78 -8.13 -6.80
N GLY A 245 5.31 -8.88 -5.83
CA GLY A 245 6.37 -9.87 -6.07
C GLY A 245 5.85 -11.09 -6.82
N GLU A 246 6.76 -11.81 -7.47
CA GLU A 246 6.43 -13.00 -8.26
C GLU A 246 6.67 -14.30 -7.47
N GLU A 247 7.55 -14.27 -6.46
CA GLU A 247 7.85 -15.43 -5.63
C GLU A 247 6.77 -15.66 -4.58
N GLU A 248 6.11 -16.81 -4.65
CA GLU A 248 5.11 -17.23 -3.68
C GLU A 248 5.74 -18.06 -2.57
N VAL A 249 5.45 -17.73 -1.32
CA VAL A 249 5.93 -18.46 -0.14
C VAL A 249 4.80 -18.64 0.87
N THR A 250 4.82 -19.77 1.58
CA THR A 250 3.94 -19.99 2.75
C THR A 250 4.45 -19.16 3.94
N MET A 251 3.60 -18.95 4.94
CA MET A 251 4.04 -18.22 6.15
C MET A 251 5.08 -19.02 6.93
N THR A 252 5.03 -20.35 6.92
CA THR A 252 6.08 -21.19 7.49
C THR A 252 7.41 -21.00 6.76
N GLN A 253 7.43 -21.08 5.42
CA GLN A 253 8.62 -20.85 4.62
C GLN A 253 9.18 -19.43 4.80
N LEU A 254 8.29 -18.43 4.94
CA LEU A 254 8.70 -17.05 5.23
C LEU A 254 9.46 -16.95 6.56
N ALA A 255 8.94 -17.56 7.62
CA ALA A 255 9.59 -17.55 8.92
C ALA A 255 10.94 -18.29 8.92
N GLU A 256 11.02 -19.44 8.25
CA GLU A 256 12.28 -20.17 8.06
C GLU A 256 13.34 -19.33 7.35
N ARG A 257 12.96 -18.63 6.27
CA ARG A 257 13.87 -17.72 5.56
C ARG A 257 14.28 -16.53 6.41
N VAL A 258 13.36 -15.95 7.19
CA VAL A 258 13.71 -14.86 8.13
C VAL A 258 14.76 -15.33 9.13
N ILE A 259 14.57 -16.51 9.76
CA ILE A 259 15.54 -17.08 10.70
C ILE A 259 16.92 -17.29 10.01
N ALA A 260 16.91 -17.86 8.82
CA ALA A 260 18.14 -18.14 8.08
C ALA A 260 18.91 -16.85 7.70
N VAL A 261 18.21 -15.84 7.15
CA VAL A 261 18.83 -14.59 6.68
C VAL A 261 19.34 -13.76 7.85
N THR A 262 18.60 -13.69 8.96
CA THR A 262 18.98 -12.92 10.15
C THR A 262 19.96 -13.66 11.08
N ASN A 263 20.28 -14.92 10.73
CA ASN A 263 21.08 -15.83 11.57
C ASN A 263 20.57 -15.88 13.02
N SER A 264 19.24 -15.95 13.19
CA SER A 264 18.56 -15.91 14.49
C SER A 264 18.47 -17.29 15.12
N ALA A 265 18.51 -17.33 16.46
CA ALA A 265 18.21 -18.53 17.26
C ALA A 265 16.70 -18.70 17.55
N SER A 266 15.84 -17.92 16.92
CA SER A 266 14.39 -17.96 17.10
C SER A 266 13.78 -19.29 16.71
N THR A 267 12.71 -19.68 17.41
CA THR A 267 11.83 -20.81 17.04
C THR A 267 10.57 -20.31 16.35
N ILE A 268 9.88 -21.17 15.63
CA ILE A 268 8.56 -20.88 15.05
C ILE A 268 7.49 -21.34 16.02
N GLU A 269 6.52 -20.47 16.31
CA GLU A 269 5.36 -20.73 17.16
C GLU A 269 4.07 -20.52 16.37
N TYR A 270 3.16 -21.50 16.39
CA TYR A 270 1.87 -21.40 15.70
C TYR A 270 0.81 -20.97 16.71
N VAL A 271 0.12 -19.85 16.38
CA VAL A 271 -0.94 -19.27 17.20
C VAL A 271 -2.28 -19.44 16.50
N PRO A 272 -3.28 -20.10 17.09
CA PRO A 272 -4.60 -20.25 16.49
C PRO A 272 -5.23 -18.91 16.11
N TYR A 273 -5.96 -18.85 14.99
CA TYR A 273 -6.66 -17.61 14.57
C TYR A 273 -7.63 -17.07 15.63
N SER A 274 -8.25 -17.97 16.42
CA SER A 274 -9.15 -17.60 17.52
C SER A 274 -8.48 -16.82 18.66
N GLU A 275 -7.16 -16.93 18.80
CA GLU A 275 -6.37 -16.18 19.77
C GLU A 275 -5.78 -14.92 19.17
N ALA A 276 -5.47 -14.94 17.85
CA ALA A 276 -4.83 -13.85 17.14
C ALA A 276 -5.79 -12.76 16.68
N TYR A 277 -7.06 -13.09 16.44
CA TYR A 277 -8.05 -12.19 15.88
C TYR A 277 -9.42 -12.30 16.57
N PRO A 278 -10.21 -11.22 16.56
CA PRO A 278 -11.57 -11.25 17.10
C PRO A 278 -12.47 -12.21 16.29
N PRO A 279 -13.60 -12.67 16.87
CA PRO A 279 -14.55 -13.51 16.18
C PRO A 279 -15.03 -12.91 14.84
N GLY A 280 -15.14 -13.75 13.82
CA GLY A 280 -15.55 -13.32 12.47
C GLY A 280 -14.39 -12.89 11.56
N PHE A 281 -13.15 -13.10 11.96
CA PHE A 281 -12.01 -12.96 11.06
C PHE A 281 -12.03 -14.06 9.99
N GLU A 282 -11.89 -13.68 8.71
CA GLU A 282 -11.74 -14.61 7.59
C GLU A 282 -10.35 -14.43 6.96
N GLU A 283 -9.61 -15.50 6.74
CA GLU A 283 -8.30 -15.46 6.07
C GLU A 283 -8.42 -15.80 4.58
N THR A 284 -7.61 -15.15 3.77
CA THR A 284 -7.43 -15.50 2.35
C THR A 284 -6.24 -16.45 2.24
N MET A 285 -6.46 -17.71 1.87
CA MET A 285 -5.41 -18.72 1.86
C MET A 285 -4.31 -18.42 0.84
N ARG A 286 -4.64 -17.94 -0.34
CA ARG A 286 -3.68 -17.63 -1.39
C ARG A 286 -3.95 -16.26 -2.01
N ARG A 287 -2.92 -15.43 -2.16
CA ARG A 287 -3.04 -14.10 -2.78
C ARG A 287 -1.75 -13.73 -3.51
N VAL A 288 -1.73 -14.02 -4.80
CA VAL A 288 -0.57 -13.85 -5.69
C VAL A 288 -0.98 -13.04 -6.93
N PRO A 289 -0.24 -11.98 -7.32
CA PRO A 289 -0.57 -11.16 -8.49
C PRO A 289 -0.19 -11.83 -9.80
N ASP A 290 -0.98 -11.59 -10.85
CA ASP A 290 -0.47 -11.57 -12.21
C ASP A 290 0.02 -10.15 -12.53
N THR A 291 1.31 -9.99 -12.78
CA THR A 291 1.93 -8.69 -13.12
C THR A 291 2.17 -8.53 -14.62
N THR A 292 1.63 -9.43 -15.45
CA THR A 292 1.86 -9.47 -16.89
C THR A 292 1.43 -8.19 -17.59
N LYS A 293 0.30 -7.58 -17.19
CA LYS A 293 -0.19 -6.30 -17.74
C LYS A 293 0.83 -5.19 -17.47
N LEU A 294 1.30 -5.05 -16.24
CA LEU A 294 2.30 -4.05 -15.86
C LEU A 294 3.60 -4.23 -16.64
N ARG A 295 4.11 -5.48 -16.72
CA ARG A 295 5.32 -5.79 -17.47
C ARG A 295 5.20 -5.46 -18.97
N LYS A 296 4.10 -5.84 -19.60
CA LYS A 296 3.87 -5.57 -21.03
C LYS A 296 3.76 -4.08 -21.34
N THR A 297 3.12 -3.32 -20.45
CA THR A 297 2.91 -1.88 -20.65
C THR A 297 4.20 -1.08 -20.43
N THR A 298 4.95 -1.39 -19.36
CA THR A 298 6.02 -0.50 -18.86
C THR A 298 7.42 -1.12 -18.84
N GLY A 299 7.55 -2.42 -19.13
CA GLY A 299 8.80 -3.17 -18.96
C GLY A 299 9.22 -3.37 -17.50
N TRP A 300 8.34 -3.06 -16.52
CA TRP A 300 8.65 -3.22 -15.10
C TRP A 300 8.87 -4.69 -14.73
N LYS A 301 9.82 -4.91 -13.83
CA LYS A 301 10.06 -6.21 -13.15
C LYS A 301 10.57 -5.91 -11.74
N PRO A 302 10.19 -6.71 -10.73
CA PRO A 302 10.78 -6.60 -9.41
C PRO A 302 12.27 -6.96 -9.46
N ALA A 303 13.11 -6.20 -8.74
CA ALA A 303 14.55 -6.39 -8.69
C ALA A 303 15.03 -7.10 -7.41
N TYR A 304 14.25 -7.00 -6.34
CA TYR A 304 14.61 -7.58 -5.04
C TYR A 304 14.14 -9.02 -4.91
N SER A 305 15.05 -9.93 -4.48
CA SER A 305 14.68 -11.25 -3.96
C SER A 305 14.09 -11.15 -2.56
N LEU A 306 13.42 -12.20 -2.08
CA LEU A 306 12.88 -12.22 -0.73
C LEU A 306 13.98 -12.07 0.34
N GLU A 307 15.13 -12.70 0.15
CA GLU A 307 16.29 -12.56 1.03
C GLU A 307 16.79 -11.11 1.06
N GLY A 308 16.88 -10.44 -0.10
CA GLY A 308 17.27 -9.03 -0.19
C GLY A 308 16.28 -8.12 0.54
N ILE A 309 14.98 -8.41 0.46
CA ILE A 309 13.93 -7.71 1.21
C ILE A 309 14.14 -7.88 2.71
N ILE A 310 14.35 -9.12 3.18
CA ILE A 310 14.57 -9.42 4.61
C ILE A 310 15.82 -8.69 5.13
N GLN A 311 16.93 -8.73 4.37
CA GLN A 311 18.18 -8.04 4.72
C GLN A 311 18.01 -6.53 4.85
N ASP A 312 17.27 -5.91 3.93
CA ASP A 312 17.06 -4.46 3.95
C ASP A 312 16.17 -4.03 5.14
N ILE A 313 15.13 -4.80 5.45
CA ILE A 313 14.30 -4.60 6.65
C ILE A 313 15.14 -4.79 7.92
N GLU A 314 15.95 -5.84 8.00
CA GLU A 314 16.84 -6.09 9.14
C GLU A 314 17.80 -4.92 9.37
N LYS A 315 18.48 -4.47 8.31
CA LYS A 315 19.39 -3.34 8.36
C LYS A 315 18.70 -2.07 8.86
N TYR A 316 17.51 -1.79 8.35
CA TYR A 316 16.72 -0.64 8.77
C TYR A 316 16.33 -0.72 10.25
N LEU A 317 15.79 -1.86 10.70
CA LEU A 317 15.37 -2.04 12.09
C LEU A 317 16.54 -1.99 13.07
N ARG A 318 17.72 -2.49 12.68
CA ARG A 318 18.94 -2.39 13.51
C ARG A 318 19.44 -0.94 13.62
N ALA A 319 19.34 -0.14 12.54
CA ALA A 319 19.76 1.25 12.53
C ALA A 319 18.78 2.20 13.27
N SER A 320 17.52 1.78 13.47
CA SER A 320 16.48 2.58 14.12
C SER A 320 16.38 2.36 15.63
N ARG A 321 17.22 1.49 16.17
CA ARG A 321 17.35 1.21 17.62
C ARG A 321 18.48 2.02 18.24
#